data_aa4b8fc46c33f73601341cd951383790
#
_entry.id   aa4b8fc46c33f73601341cd951383790
#
_cell.length_a   1.000
_cell.length_b   1.000
_cell.length_c   1.000
_cell.angle_alpha   90.00
_cell.angle_beta   90.00
_cell.angle_gamma   90.00
#
_symmetry.space_group_name_H-M   'P 1'
#
loop_
_entity.id
_entity.type
_entity.pdbx_description
1 polymer ?
#
loop_
_entity_poly.entity_id
_entity_poly.type
_entity_poly.pdbx_seq_one_letter_code
_entity_poly.pdbx_strand_id
1 'polypeptide(L)' 'MTEQGPVRIPKDVLEDLEAVRLYTRTDMLDIPLLRYVAMDREKAALVVWIDKHAPEYGRGLLDGFEAED' A
#
# COMPACT_ATOMS: atom_id res chain seq x y z
N MET A 1 -6.00 0.94 -25.53
CA MET A 1 -5.49 0.70 -24.25
C MET A 1 -5.57 1.88 -23.29
N THR A 2 -5.95 1.64 -22.11
CA THR A 2 -6.20 2.71 -21.19
C THR A 2 -4.97 2.97 -20.34
N GLU A 3 -4.67 4.25 -20.20
CA GLU A 3 -3.58 4.65 -19.33
C GLU A 3 -4.10 4.72 -17.92
N GLN A 4 -3.66 3.83 -17.08
CA GLN A 4 -4.13 3.83 -15.72
C GLN A 4 -3.39 4.84 -14.85
N GLY A 5 -2.11 4.99 -15.08
CA GLY A 5 -1.32 5.84 -14.24
C GLY A 5 -1.20 5.30 -12.83
N PRO A 6 -0.51 6.02 -11.94
CA PRO A 6 -0.34 5.58 -10.56
C PRO A 6 -1.66 5.52 -9.82
N VAL A 7 -1.72 4.63 -8.84
CA VAL A 7 -2.89 4.55 -7.96
C VAL A 7 -2.80 5.67 -6.93
N ARG A 8 -3.87 6.44 -6.81
CA ARG A 8 -3.90 7.54 -5.85
C ARG A 8 -4.39 7.05 -4.50
N ILE A 9 -3.63 7.34 -3.48
CA ILE A 9 -3.97 6.94 -2.12
C ILE A 9 -3.77 8.12 -1.19
N PRO A 10 -4.48 8.14 -0.05
CA PRO A 10 -4.28 9.22 0.92
C PRO A 10 -2.81 9.32 1.31
N LYS A 11 -2.40 10.54 1.61
CA LYS A 11 -0.99 10.80 1.90
C LYS A 11 -0.50 9.98 3.08
N ASP A 12 -1.32 9.86 4.14
CA ASP A 12 -0.90 9.09 5.30
C ASP A 12 -0.76 7.61 4.98
N VAL A 13 -1.59 7.09 4.08
CA VAL A 13 -1.46 5.71 3.64
C VAL A 13 -0.16 5.53 2.87
N LEU A 14 0.18 6.48 2.02
CA LEU A 14 1.41 6.39 1.26
C LEU A 14 2.62 6.42 2.18
N GLU A 15 2.60 7.28 3.18
CA GLU A 15 3.70 7.34 4.14
C GLU A 15 3.83 6.03 4.90
N ASP A 16 2.70 5.46 5.32
CA ASP A 16 2.73 4.18 6.01
C ASP A 16 3.28 3.08 5.10
N LEU A 17 2.85 3.09 3.84
CA LEU A 17 3.31 2.07 2.90
C LEU A 17 4.81 2.15 2.70
N GLU A 18 5.34 3.35 2.54
CA GLU A 18 6.78 3.51 2.35
C GLU A 18 7.54 3.08 3.58
N ALA A 19 7.01 3.36 4.78
CA ALA A 19 7.65 2.91 6.00
C ALA A 19 7.68 1.39 6.08
N VAL A 20 6.57 0.74 5.73
CA VAL A 20 6.50 -0.71 5.79
C VAL A 20 7.48 -1.36 4.82
N ARG A 21 7.67 -0.74 3.65
CA ARG A 21 8.61 -1.28 2.67
C ARG A 21 10.03 -1.36 3.23
N LEU A 22 10.37 -0.50 4.14
CA LEU A 22 11.69 -0.55 4.76
C LEU A 22 11.82 -1.72 5.72
N TYR A 23 10.72 -2.17 6.28
CA TYR A 23 10.75 -3.30 7.21
C TYR A 23 10.63 -4.64 6.51
N THR A 24 9.78 -4.68 5.46
CA THR A 24 9.60 -5.95 4.79
C THR A 24 10.44 -5.97 3.56
N ARG A 25 11.33 -6.32 3.30
CA ARG A 25 12.10 -6.34 2.10
C ARG A 25 11.68 -7.42 1.18
N THR A 26 10.69 -8.17 1.59
CA THR A 26 10.40 -9.38 0.90
C THR A 26 9.31 -9.19 -0.12
N ASP A 27 8.21 -9.84 0.06
CA ASP A 27 7.20 -9.97 -0.95
C ASP A 27 6.09 -8.97 -0.72
N MET A 28 6.13 -7.85 -1.39
CA MET A 28 5.11 -6.83 -1.25
C MET A 28 3.77 -7.27 -1.84
N LEU A 29 3.76 -8.36 -2.59
CA LEU A 29 2.52 -8.93 -3.10
C LEU A 29 1.80 -9.77 -2.06
N ASP A 30 2.47 -10.11 -0.97
CA ASP A 30 1.87 -10.91 0.10
C ASP A 30 1.04 -10.00 0.99
N ILE A 31 -0.21 -9.80 0.62
CA ILE A 31 -1.08 -8.87 1.33
C ILE A 31 -1.27 -9.25 2.80
N PRO A 32 -1.52 -10.54 3.14
CA PRO A 32 -1.61 -10.88 4.56
C PRO A 32 -0.36 -10.54 5.36
N LEU A 33 0.80 -10.74 4.77
CA LEU A 33 2.04 -10.40 5.44
C LEU A 33 2.19 -8.90 5.57
N LEU A 34 1.88 -8.17 4.50
CA LEU A 34 1.93 -6.72 4.53
C LEU A 34 1.03 -6.17 5.62
N ARG A 35 -0.19 -6.70 5.69
CA ARG A 35 -1.14 -6.27 6.69
C ARG A 35 -0.65 -6.56 8.10
N TYR A 36 -0.06 -7.73 8.29
CA TYR A 36 0.48 -8.11 9.59
C TYR A 36 1.58 -7.14 10.02
N VAL A 37 2.51 -6.86 9.12
CA VAL A 37 3.61 -5.95 9.44
C VAL A 37 3.08 -4.56 9.73
N ALA A 38 2.09 -4.11 8.95
CA ALA A 38 1.51 -2.79 9.18
C ALA A 38 0.85 -2.71 10.55
N MET A 39 0.15 -3.77 10.96
CA MET A 39 -0.44 -3.79 12.28
C MET A 39 0.61 -3.80 13.37
N ASP A 40 1.65 -4.59 13.19
CA ASP A 40 2.72 -4.70 14.17
C ASP A 40 3.44 -3.37 14.34
N ARG A 41 3.55 -2.59 13.27
CA ARG A 41 4.21 -1.29 13.30
C ARG A 41 3.25 -0.14 13.52
N GLU A 42 2.00 -0.45 13.84
CA GLU A 42 0.97 0.54 14.15
C GLU A 42 0.72 1.50 12.99
N LYS A 43 0.73 0.96 11.77
CA LYS A 43 0.44 1.75 10.59
C LYS A 43 -1.04 1.61 10.25
N ALA A 44 -1.89 2.16 11.13
CA ALA A 44 -3.32 1.94 11.05
C ALA A 44 -3.94 2.43 9.75
N ALA A 45 -3.47 3.55 9.21
CA ALA A 45 -4.05 4.07 7.97
C ALA A 45 -3.87 3.07 6.84
N LEU A 46 -2.70 2.44 6.76
CA LEU A 46 -2.45 1.45 5.72
C LEU A 46 -3.32 0.22 5.93
N VAL A 47 -3.47 -0.23 7.17
CA VAL A 47 -4.28 -1.41 7.44
C VAL A 47 -5.72 -1.19 6.99
N VAL A 48 -6.29 -0.05 7.34
CA VAL A 48 -7.67 0.25 6.95
C VAL A 48 -7.79 0.31 5.44
N TRP A 49 -6.84 0.98 4.79
CA TRP A 49 -6.91 1.13 3.36
C TRP A 49 -6.78 -0.22 2.64
N ILE A 50 -5.83 -1.05 3.09
CA ILE A 50 -5.59 -2.32 2.42
C ILE A 50 -6.80 -3.24 2.55
N ASP A 51 -7.50 -3.18 3.68
CA ASP A 51 -8.68 -4.01 3.87
C ASP A 51 -9.78 -3.68 2.89
N LYS A 52 -9.84 -2.44 2.42
CA LYS A 52 -10.90 -2.00 1.52
C LYS A 52 -10.47 -1.96 0.06
N HIS A 53 -9.18 -1.90 -0.20
CA HIS A 53 -8.68 -1.64 -1.54
C HIS A 53 -7.58 -2.62 -1.98
N ALA A 54 -7.71 -3.87 -1.60
CA ALA A 54 -6.71 -4.87 -1.96
C ALA A 54 -6.45 -4.95 -3.48
N PRO A 55 -7.50 -4.91 -4.34
CA PRO A 55 -7.23 -4.95 -5.79
C PRO A 55 -6.42 -3.75 -6.25
N GLU A 56 -6.72 -2.57 -5.70
CA GLU A 56 -5.98 -1.37 -6.07
C GLU A 56 -4.52 -1.47 -5.62
N TYR A 57 -4.28 -2.13 -4.51
CA TYR A 57 -2.92 -2.32 -4.04
C TYR A 57 -2.10 -3.10 -5.06
N GLY A 58 -2.66 -4.20 -5.57
CA GLY A 58 -1.98 -5.00 -6.59
C GLY A 58 -1.66 -4.19 -7.83
N ARG A 59 -2.62 -3.37 -8.27
CA ARG A 59 -2.39 -2.53 -9.43
C ARG A 59 -1.32 -1.50 -9.16
N GLY A 60 -1.30 -0.93 -7.95
CA GLY A 60 -0.30 0.07 -7.60
C GLY A 60 1.11 -0.48 -7.58
N LEU A 61 1.27 -1.77 -7.26
CA LEU A 61 2.59 -2.36 -7.31
C LEU A 61 3.15 -2.39 -8.73
N LEU A 62 2.27 -2.43 -9.72
CA LEU A 62 2.69 -2.42 -11.12
C LEU A 62 2.80 -1.00 -11.66
N ASP A 63 1.87 -0.14 -11.31
CA ASP A 63 1.78 1.21 -11.88
C ASP A 63 2.31 2.30 -10.97
N GLY A 64 2.60 1.97 -9.72
CA GLY A 64 3.08 2.96 -8.76
C GLY A 64 1.96 3.55 -7.93
N PHE A 65 2.34 4.23 -6.87
CA PHE A 65 1.40 4.91 -5.98
C PHE A 65 1.72 6.39 -5.94
N GLU A 66 0.69 7.19 -5.73
CA GLU A 66 0.83 8.63 -5.73
C GLU A 66 -0.05 9.20 -4.63
N ALA A 67 0.44 10.22 -3.92
CA ALA A 67 -0.35 10.82 -2.85
C ALA A 67 -1.52 11.58 -3.42
N GLU A 68 -2.66 11.41 -2.77
CA GLU A 68 -3.87 12.13 -3.14
C GLU A 68 -4.00 13.33 -2.22
N ASP A 69 -4.10 14.50 -2.76
CA ASP A 69 -4.25 15.71 -1.97
C ASP A 69 -5.68 16.10 -1.75
#